data_5c39a1754a8c7e93f620adf9d63d1470
#
_entry.id   5c39a1754a8c7e93f620adf9d63d1470
#
_cell.length_a   1.000
_cell.length_b   1.000
_cell.length_c   1.000
_cell.angle_alpha   90.00
_cell.angle_beta   90.00
_cell.angle_gamma   90.00
#
_symmetry.space_group_name_H-M   'P 1'
#
loop_
_entity.id
_entity.type
_entity.pdbx_description
1 polymer ?
#
loop_
_entity_poly.entity_id
_entity_poly.type
_entity_poly.pdbx_seq_one_letter_code
_entity_poly.pdbx_strand_id
1 'polypeptide(L)'
;MAPHWFQILLALADHDLHGLAITKEVFERTGGEMQLWPGMLYGALRKMTTEGYVVETRAPQGFASGGGRPRFYRITPLGRRVCAEEARRLAAFVDAARSKRLLKA
;
A
#
# COMPACT_ATOMS: atom_id res chain seq x y z
N MET A 1 -7.11 7.50 -7.42
CA MET A 1 -6.83 7.12 -5.99
C MET A 1 -5.67 7.95 -5.48
N ALA A 2 -5.66 8.26 -4.20
CA ALA A 2 -4.56 9.02 -3.61
C ALA A 2 -3.27 8.21 -3.71
N PRO A 3 -2.11 8.85 -4.03
CA PRO A 3 -0.85 8.13 -4.20
C PRO A 3 -0.46 7.25 -3.01
N HIS A 4 -0.68 7.71 -1.77
CA HIS A 4 -0.33 6.90 -0.61
C HIS A 4 -1.23 5.69 -0.43
N TRP A 5 -2.48 5.74 -0.86
CA TRP A 5 -3.36 4.58 -0.86
C TRP A 5 -2.84 3.49 -1.79
N PHE A 6 -2.43 3.89 -2.99
CA PHE A 6 -1.86 2.95 -3.96
C PHE A 6 -0.62 2.27 -3.39
N GLN A 7 0.28 3.05 -2.77
CA GLN A 7 1.51 2.51 -2.19
C GLN A 7 1.21 1.54 -1.04
N ILE A 8 0.23 1.85 -0.19
CA ILE A 8 -0.17 0.97 0.90
C ILE A 8 -0.73 -0.35 0.35
N LEU A 9 -1.60 -0.28 -0.66
CA LEU A 9 -2.16 -1.48 -1.27
C LEU A 9 -1.09 -2.34 -1.93
N LEU A 10 -0.11 -1.71 -2.59
CA LEU A 10 1.04 -2.44 -3.15
C LEU A 10 1.80 -3.19 -2.05
N ALA A 11 2.03 -2.55 -0.92
CA ALA A 11 2.74 -3.19 0.19
C ALA A 11 1.98 -4.43 0.67
N LEU A 12 0.66 -4.37 0.71
CA LEU A 12 -0.18 -5.48 1.18
C LEU A 12 -0.44 -6.55 0.13
N ALA A 13 -0.01 -6.34 -1.12
CA ALA A 13 -0.30 -7.29 -2.20
C ALA A 13 0.36 -8.65 -1.99
N ASP A 14 1.54 -8.69 -1.35
CA ASP A 14 2.31 -9.90 -1.16
C ASP A 14 2.12 -10.54 0.22
N HIS A 15 1.91 -9.73 1.24
CA HIS A 15 1.88 -10.19 2.63
C HIS A 15 0.93 -9.36 3.47
N ASP A 16 0.36 -9.99 4.49
CA ASP A 16 -0.27 -9.25 5.57
C ASP A 16 0.84 -8.52 6.34
N LEU A 17 0.64 -7.24 6.61
CA LEU A 17 1.65 -6.41 7.27
C LEU A 17 1.04 -5.58 8.39
N HIS A 18 1.84 -5.30 9.41
CA HIS A 18 1.50 -4.30 10.42
C HIS A 18 1.94 -2.91 9.96
N GLY A 19 1.52 -1.87 10.70
CA GLY A 19 1.73 -0.48 10.28
C GLY A 19 3.18 -0.10 10.04
N LEU A 20 4.10 -0.50 10.93
CA LEU A 20 5.52 -0.19 10.76
C LEU A 20 6.10 -0.82 9.51
N ALA A 21 5.72 -2.07 9.22
CA ALA A 21 6.21 -2.75 8.01
C ALA A 21 5.68 -2.09 6.75
N ILE A 22 4.41 -1.65 6.74
CA ILE A 22 3.86 -0.90 5.61
C ILE A 22 4.66 0.38 5.40
N THR A 23 4.86 1.16 6.46
CA THR A 23 5.60 2.41 6.40
C THR A 23 7.00 2.22 5.85
N LYS A 24 7.70 1.19 6.35
CA LYS A 24 9.07 0.89 5.91
C LYS A 24 9.11 0.52 4.43
N GLU A 25 8.23 -0.37 3.98
CA GLU A 25 8.23 -0.81 2.59
C GLU A 25 7.93 0.34 1.64
N VAL A 26 6.95 1.19 1.97
CA VAL A 26 6.61 2.35 1.14
C VAL A 26 7.76 3.35 1.09
N PHE A 27 8.41 3.60 2.22
CA PHE A 27 9.57 4.49 2.28
C PHE A 27 10.71 3.98 1.38
N GLU A 28 11.03 2.70 1.49
CA GLU A 28 12.10 2.09 0.70
C GLU A 28 11.76 2.07 -0.79
N ARG A 29 10.53 1.68 -1.15
CA ARG A 29 10.11 1.62 -2.56
C ARG A 29 10.14 2.98 -3.22
N THR A 30 9.81 4.04 -2.49
CA THR A 30 9.77 5.39 -3.05
C THR A 30 11.10 6.13 -2.92
N GLY A 31 12.17 5.43 -2.52
CA GLY A 31 13.48 6.08 -2.37
C GLY A 31 13.49 7.15 -1.29
N GLY A 32 12.66 7.00 -0.28
CA GLY A 32 12.54 7.94 0.83
C GLY A 32 11.61 9.12 0.57
N GLU A 33 11.00 9.20 -0.62
CA GLU A 33 10.12 10.32 -0.95
C GLU A 33 8.79 10.28 -0.20
N MET A 34 8.29 9.09 0.10
CA MET A 34 7.01 8.97 0.79
C MET A 34 7.21 8.41 2.21
N GLN A 35 7.05 9.29 3.18
CA GLN A 35 7.08 8.94 4.60
C GLN A 35 5.64 8.93 5.11
N LEU A 36 5.17 7.75 5.52
CA LEU A 36 3.83 7.62 6.08
C LEU A 36 3.86 7.86 7.59
N TRP A 37 3.48 9.05 7.99
CA TRP A 37 3.33 9.35 9.41
C TRP A 37 2.09 8.62 9.97
N PRO A 38 2.06 8.30 11.28
CA PRO A 38 0.98 7.48 11.85
C PRO A 38 -0.43 7.98 11.53
N GLY A 39 -0.67 9.29 11.62
CA GLY A 39 -1.99 9.84 11.30
C GLY A 39 -2.40 9.62 9.86
N MET A 40 -1.47 9.79 8.93
CA MET A 40 -1.69 9.56 7.51
C MET A 40 -1.94 8.08 7.22
N LEU A 41 -1.10 7.20 7.80
CA LEU A 41 -1.20 5.76 7.61
C LEU A 41 -2.51 5.20 8.16
N TYR A 42 -2.79 5.46 9.43
CA TYR A 42 -3.97 4.86 10.07
C TYR A 42 -5.26 5.51 9.61
N GLY A 43 -5.21 6.79 9.21
CA GLY A 43 -6.34 7.44 8.56
C GLY A 43 -6.69 6.79 7.23
N ALA A 44 -5.68 6.48 6.42
CA ALA A 44 -5.87 5.79 5.15
C ALA A 44 -6.38 4.36 5.36
N LEU A 45 -5.77 3.62 6.28
CA LEU A 45 -6.19 2.24 6.57
C LEU A 45 -7.64 2.19 7.04
N ARG A 46 -8.07 3.14 7.87
CA ARG A 46 -9.45 3.22 8.33
C ARG A 46 -10.40 3.46 7.17
N LYS A 47 -10.09 4.41 6.31
CA LYS A 47 -10.92 4.72 5.14
C LYS A 47 -10.97 3.55 4.17
N MET A 48 -9.84 2.92 3.91
CA MET A 48 -9.79 1.77 3.00
C MET A 48 -10.50 0.55 3.58
N THR A 49 -10.53 0.39 4.91
CA THR A 49 -11.35 -0.64 5.56
C THR A 49 -12.82 -0.36 5.32
N THR A 50 -13.25 0.89 5.47
CA THR A 50 -14.64 1.29 5.20
C THR A 50 -15.03 1.03 3.75
N GLU A 51 -14.12 1.29 2.80
CA GLU A 51 -14.36 1.03 1.38
C GLU A 51 -14.28 -0.46 1.02
N GLY A 52 -13.82 -1.31 1.93
CA GLY A 52 -13.69 -2.74 1.66
C GLY A 52 -12.41 -3.14 0.94
N TYR A 53 -11.41 -2.26 0.88
CA TYR A 53 -10.15 -2.54 0.18
C TYR A 53 -9.15 -3.30 1.04
N VAL A 54 -9.24 -3.16 2.36
CA VAL A 54 -8.41 -3.89 3.32
C VAL A 54 -9.26 -4.38 4.47
N VAL A 55 -8.76 -5.39 5.18
CA VAL A 55 -9.33 -5.85 6.43
C VAL A 55 -8.23 -5.93 7.47
N GLU A 56 -8.60 -5.70 8.71
CA GLU A 56 -7.70 -5.94 9.83
C GLU A 56 -7.66 -7.44 10.11
N THR A 57 -6.47 -7.97 10.41
CA THR A 57 -6.29 -9.37 10.69
C THR A 57 -5.31 -9.54 11.85
N ARG A 58 -5.18 -10.77 12.34
CA ARG A 58 -4.29 -11.07 13.44
C ARG A 58 -2.85 -11.19 12.99
N ALA A 59 -1.92 -10.93 13.91
CA ALA A 59 -0.51 -11.20 13.68
C ALA A 59 -0.31 -12.67 13.31
N PRO A 60 0.63 -12.97 12.39
CA PRO A 60 0.97 -14.36 12.09
C PRO A 60 1.45 -15.09 13.35
N GLN A 61 1.22 -16.40 13.38
CA GLN A 61 1.71 -17.25 14.47
C GLN A 61 3.22 -17.13 14.58
N GLY A 62 3.71 -16.95 15.80
CA GLY A 62 5.14 -16.78 16.03
C GLY A 62 5.65 -15.36 15.92
N PHE A 63 4.80 -14.40 15.55
CA PHE A 63 5.20 -13.01 15.50
C PHE A 63 5.45 -12.50 16.92
N ALA A 64 6.70 -12.09 17.20
CA ALA A 64 7.07 -11.55 18.50
C ALA A 64 6.82 -10.04 18.50
N SER A 65 5.95 -9.58 19.41
CA SER A 65 5.76 -8.16 19.68
C SER A 65 6.28 -7.85 21.07
N GLY A 66 6.92 -6.73 21.23
CA GLY A 66 7.47 -6.28 22.49
C GLY A 66 6.43 -5.86 23.52
N GLY A 67 5.16 -6.21 23.35
CA GLY A 67 4.04 -5.86 24.20
C GLY A 67 2.86 -5.41 23.34
N GLY A 68 1.66 -5.75 23.76
CA GLY A 68 0.46 -5.45 23.01
C GLY A 68 0.26 -6.35 21.79
N ARG A 69 -0.88 -6.19 21.16
CA ARG A 69 -1.24 -6.97 19.97
C ARG A 69 -1.11 -6.08 18.74
N PRO A 70 -0.08 -6.27 17.90
CA PRO A 70 0.04 -5.47 16.69
C PRO A 70 -1.11 -5.80 15.75
N ARG A 71 -1.66 -4.78 15.13
CA ARG A 71 -2.71 -4.92 14.12
C ARG A 71 -2.04 -5.20 12.79
N PHE A 72 -2.46 -6.30 12.15
CA PHE A 72 -2.06 -6.62 10.79
C PHE A 72 -3.21 -6.28 9.86
N TYR A 73 -2.88 -6.04 8.61
CA TYR A 73 -3.83 -5.68 7.57
C TYR A 73 -3.63 -6.57 6.38
N ARG A 74 -4.72 -6.86 5.70
CA ARG A 74 -4.74 -7.70 4.50
C ARG A 74 -5.48 -6.99 3.41
N ILE A 75 -4.96 -7.04 2.19
CA ILE A 75 -5.68 -6.57 1.01
C ILE A 75 -6.82 -7.54 0.69
N THR A 76 -7.98 -6.99 0.33
CA THR A 76 -9.14 -7.80 -0.07
C THR A 76 -9.12 -8.05 -1.58
N PRO A 77 -9.94 -8.98 -2.10
CA PRO A 77 -10.10 -9.11 -3.55
C PRO A 77 -10.52 -7.81 -4.22
N LEU A 78 -11.40 -7.02 -3.59
CA LEU A 78 -11.77 -5.70 -4.10
C LEU A 78 -10.57 -4.76 -4.09
N GLY A 79 -9.79 -4.75 -3.00
CA GLY A 79 -8.58 -3.94 -2.91
C GLY A 79 -7.59 -4.28 -4.02
N ARG A 80 -7.44 -5.57 -4.35
CA ARG A 80 -6.58 -6.00 -5.46
C ARG A 80 -7.07 -5.45 -6.79
N ARG A 81 -8.37 -5.49 -7.03
CA ARG A 81 -8.94 -4.99 -8.28
C ARG A 81 -8.72 -3.49 -8.45
N VAL A 82 -9.00 -2.70 -7.41
CA VAL A 82 -8.84 -1.25 -7.51
C VAL A 82 -7.37 -0.87 -7.62
N CYS A 83 -6.48 -1.59 -6.94
CA CYS A 83 -5.04 -1.38 -7.05
C CYS A 83 -4.54 -1.69 -8.48
N ALA A 84 -5.01 -2.80 -9.06
CA ALA A 84 -4.66 -3.18 -10.43
C ALA A 84 -5.17 -2.16 -11.44
N GLU A 85 -6.38 -1.62 -11.26
CA GLU A 85 -6.91 -0.58 -12.12
C GLU A 85 -6.06 0.69 -12.06
N GLU A 86 -5.63 1.07 -10.85
CA GLU A 86 -4.75 2.21 -10.68
C GLU A 86 -3.40 1.96 -11.33
N ALA A 87 -2.84 0.75 -11.19
CA ALA A 87 -1.58 0.40 -11.83
C ALA A 87 -1.68 0.53 -13.37
N ARG A 88 -2.80 0.07 -13.94
CA ARG A 88 -3.02 0.20 -15.40
C ARG A 88 -3.12 1.67 -15.82
N ARG A 89 -3.80 2.50 -15.02
CA ARG A 89 -3.90 3.94 -15.29
C ARG A 89 -2.51 4.58 -15.30
N LEU A 90 -1.69 4.26 -14.30
CA LEU A 90 -0.32 4.79 -14.19
C LEU A 90 0.57 4.27 -15.33
N ALA A 91 0.42 3.00 -15.72
CA ALA A 91 1.16 2.42 -16.83
C ALA A 91 0.85 3.14 -18.14
N ALA A 92 -0.40 3.52 -18.37
CA ALA A 92 -0.77 4.27 -19.57
C ALA A 92 -0.08 5.63 -19.60
N PHE A 93 0.10 6.28 -18.45
CA PHE A 93 0.84 7.54 -18.40
C PHE A 93 2.32 7.35 -18.68
N VAL A 94 2.91 6.25 -18.21
CA VAL A 94 4.30 5.91 -18.53
C VAL A 94 4.45 5.67 -20.04
N ASP A 95 3.49 4.97 -20.65
CA ASP A 95 3.51 4.74 -22.09
C ASP A 95 3.41 6.05 -22.87
N ALA A 96 2.58 6.98 -22.41
CA ALA A 96 2.48 8.31 -23.01
C ALA A 96 3.83 9.06 -22.93
N ALA A 97 4.51 8.96 -21.78
CA ALA A 97 5.82 9.59 -21.61
C ALA A 97 6.86 8.99 -22.55
N ARG A 98 6.82 7.66 -22.78
CA ARG A 98 7.69 7.01 -23.74
C ARG A 98 7.42 7.48 -25.16
N SER A 99 6.16 7.59 -25.56
CA SER A 99 5.81 8.04 -26.91
C SER A 99 6.22 9.49 -27.15
N LYS A 100 6.31 10.28 -26.10
CA LYS A 100 6.81 11.67 -26.18
C LYS A 100 8.32 11.78 -25.97
N ARG A 101 9.01 10.65 -25.89
CA ARG A 101 10.46 10.54 -25.75
C ARG A 101 11.01 11.15 -24.46
N LEU A 102 10.19 11.18 -23.41
CA LEU A 102 10.64 11.58 -22.08
C LEU A 102 11.34 10.44 -21.35
N LEU A 103 11.04 9.20 -21.73
CA LEU A 103 11.66 7.99 -21.19
C LEU A 103 12.18 7.16 -22.34
N LYS A 104 13.29 6.47 -22.11
CA LYS A 104 13.81 5.50 -23.08
C LYS A 104 12.87 4.31 -23.18
N ALA A 105 12.80 3.78 -24.39
CA ALA A 105 11.98 2.60 -24.68
C ALA A 105 12.49 1.37 -23.92
#